data_e38403e98c18e69f6ba609727dd5d694
#
_entry.id   e38403e98c18e69f6ba609727dd5d694
#
_cell.length_a   1.000
_cell.length_b   1.000
_cell.length_c   1.000
_cell.angle_alpha   90.00
_cell.angle_beta   90.00
_cell.angle_gamma   90.00
#
_symmetry.space_group_name_H-M   'P 1'
#
loop_
_entity.id
_entity.type
_entity.pdbx_description
1 polymer ?
#
loop_
_entity_poly.entity_id
_entity_poly.type
_entity_poly.pdbx_seq_one_letter_code
_entity_poly.pdbx_strand_id
1 'polypeptide(L)'
;SNKVTNLTREQVEAIFTGKITNWKEVGGADLKIVAYSRETSSGTYEFFKESVLKNKNYKNGILSMPATGAIIQSVGQTKGAIGYVGLAYLNKEVKPIHISYDKGKKYIEPSFANAKNKSYPVVRPLFYYYDVKNEKKVKPFIDHILSAEGQKTVKDVGYIPVN
;
A
#
# COMPACT_ATOMS: atom_id res chain seq x y z
N SER A 1 15.29 8.40 -13.22
CA SER A 1 14.35 8.23 -12.08
C SER A 1 13.17 9.19 -12.24
N ASN A 2 11.97 8.78 -11.87
CA ASN A 2 10.77 9.61 -11.91
C ASN A 2 10.86 10.74 -10.86
N LYS A 3 10.66 12.00 -11.25
CA LYS A 3 10.72 13.15 -10.35
C LYS A 3 9.44 13.35 -9.51
N VAL A 4 8.32 12.71 -9.87
CA VAL A 4 7.07 12.82 -9.14
C VAL A 4 7.23 12.21 -7.75
N THR A 5 6.96 13.00 -6.71
CA THR A 5 7.03 12.61 -5.30
C THR A 5 5.66 12.63 -4.62
N ASN A 6 4.73 13.37 -5.18
CA ASN A 6 3.45 13.70 -4.58
C ASN A 6 2.31 13.38 -5.55
N LEU A 7 1.28 12.71 -5.09
CA LEU A 7 0.04 12.49 -5.86
C LEU A 7 -1.17 12.68 -4.94
N THR A 8 -2.25 13.18 -5.49
CA THR A 8 -3.54 13.12 -4.80
C THR A 8 -4.14 11.73 -4.94
N ARG A 9 -5.05 11.37 -4.04
CA ARG A 9 -5.81 10.12 -4.15
C ARG A 9 -6.48 9.98 -5.53
N GLU A 10 -7.06 11.09 -6.02
CA GLU A 10 -7.73 11.14 -7.32
C GLU A 10 -6.77 10.88 -8.49
N GLN A 11 -5.54 11.39 -8.41
CA GLN A 11 -4.50 11.10 -9.41
C GLN A 11 -4.07 9.64 -9.36
N VAL A 12 -3.91 9.07 -8.17
CA VAL A 12 -3.62 7.63 -8.02
C VAL A 12 -4.78 6.79 -8.57
N GLU A 13 -6.03 7.11 -8.23
CA GLU A 13 -7.21 6.48 -8.81
C GLU A 13 -7.17 6.55 -10.33
N ALA A 14 -6.94 7.73 -10.90
CA ALA A 14 -6.94 7.95 -12.34
C ALA A 14 -5.83 7.14 -13.06
N ILE A 15 -4.66 6.98 -12.44
CA ILE A 15 -3.57 6.12 -12.95
C ILE A 15 -4.02 4.66 -12.98
N PHE A 16 -4.50 4.12 -11.86
CA PHE A 16 -4.85 2.70 -11.76
C PHE A 16 -6.15 2.33 -12.50
N THR A 17 -7.03 3.29 -12.76
CA THR A 17 -8.21 3.10 -13.62
C THR A 17 -7.94 3.40 -15.11
N GLY A 18 -6.73 3.89 -15.45
CA GLY A 18 -6.30 4.12 -16.84
C GLY A 18 -6.73 5.45 -17.44
N LYS A 19 -7.22 6.39 -16.64
CA LYS A 19 -7.55 7.75 -17.08
C LYS A 19 -6.30 8.62 -17.27
N ILE A 20 -5.29 8.43 -16.42
CA ILE A 20 -3.95 9.01 -16.54
C ILE A 20 -3.01 7.90 -16.98
N THR A 21 -2.31 8.09 -18.10
CA THR A 21 -1.47 7.07 -18.72
C THR A 21 -0.03 7.52 -18.91
N ASN A 22 0.26 8.79 -18.68
CA ASN A 22 1.57 9.37 -18.85
C ASN A 22 1.95 10.23 -17.62
N TRP A 23 3.18 10.11 -17.16
CA TRP A 23 3.66 10.86 -15.99
C TRP A 23 3.62 12.39 -16.17
N LYS A 24 3.68 12.91 -17.42
CA LYS A 24 3.55 14.34 -17.68
C LYS A 24 2.21 14.92 -17.23
N GLU A 25 1.15 14.11 -17.21
CA GLU A 25 -0.18 14.53 -16.76
C GLU A 25 -0.25 14.85 -15.26
N VAL A 26 0.78 14.41 -14.52
CA VAL A 26 0.92 14.66 -13.06
C VAL A 26 2.24 15.35 -12.71
N GLY A 27 2.80 16.12 -13.66
CA GLY A 27 4.01 16.94 -13.45
C GLY A 27 5.34 16.17 -13.57
N GLY A 28 5.32 14.95 -14.09
CA GLY A 28 6.51 14.15 -14.40
C GLY A 28 7.03 14.36 -15.82
N ALA A 29 7.97 13.50 -16.21
CA ALA A 29 8.50 13.48 -17.59
C ALA A 29 7.46 12.90 -18.57
N ASP A 30 7.64 13.15 -19.86
CA ASP A 30 6.87 12.49 -20.92
C ASP A 30 7.27 11.01 -20.99
N LEU A 31 6.61 10.22 -20.16
CA LEU A 31 6.89 8.79 -19.97
C LEU A 31 5.61 8.05 -19.65
N LYS A 32 5.35 6.98 -20.41
CA LYS A 32 4.17 6.11 -20.19
C LYS A 32 4.20 5.50 -18.79
N ILE A 33 3.05 5.48 -18.13
CA ILE A 33 2.87 4.82 -16.84
C ILE A 33 2.65 3.33 -17.01
N VAL A 34 3.43 2.53 -16.28
CA VAL A 34 3.28 1.08 -16.16
C VAL A 34 2.79 0.77 -14.74
N ALA A 35 1.50 0.49 -14.60
CA ALA A 35 0.90 0.24 -13.29
C ALA A 35 0.87 -1.27 -12.98
N TYR A 36 1.40 -1.63 -11.81
CA TYR A 36 1.40 -2.99 -11.26
C TYR A 36 0.41 -3.12 -10.12
N SER A 37 -0.40 -4.15 -10.16
CA SER A 37 -1.40 -4.51 -9.15
C SER A 37 -1.05 -5.85 -8.52
N ARG A 38 -1.70 -6.18 -7.41
CA ARG A 38 -1.73 -7.54 -6.85
C ARG A 38 -2.85 -8.35 -7.50
N GLU A 39 -2.77 -9.67 -7.35
CA GLU A 39 -3.86 -10.58 -7.71
C GLU A 39 -5.13 -10.31 -6.90
N THR A 40 -6.29 -10.68 -7.47
CA THR A 40 -7.61 -10.49 -6.86
C THR A 40 -7.78 -11.21 -5.52
N SER A 41 -7.04 -12.29 -5.27
CA SER A 41 -7.00 -12.99 -3.99
C SER A 41 -6.26 -12.24 -2.88
N SER A 42 -5.56 -11.15 -3.21
CA SER A 42 -4.79 -10.36 -2.25
C SER A 42 -5.68 -9.40 -1.47
N GLY A 43 -5.65 -9.49 -0.13
CA GLY A 43 -6.32 -8.50 0.72
C GLY A 43 -5.78 -7.07 0.52
N THR A 44 -4.55 -6.90 0.00
CA THR A 44 -4.01 -5.57 -0.36
C THR A 44 -4.63 -5.06 -1.66
N TYR A 45 -4.98 -5.94 -2.60
CA TYR A 45 -5.74 -5.60 -3.81
C TYR A 45 -7.12 -5.04 -3.44
N GLU A 46 -7.87 -5.77 -2.61
CA GLU A 46 -9.22 -5.34 -2.18
C GLU A 46 -9.16 -4.02 -1.40
N PHE A 47 -8.27 -3.93 -0.42
CA PHE A 47 -8.13 -2.70 0.35
C PHE A 47 -7.78 -1.48 -0.52
N PHE A 48 -6.87 -1.62 -1.48
CA PHE A 48 -6.51 -0.54 -2.40
C PHE A 48 -7.70 -0.16 -3.30
N LYS A 49 -8.45 -1.15 -3.79
CA LYS A 49 -9.66 -0.94 -4.58
C LYS A 49 -10.71 -0.15 -3.81
N GLU A 50 -10.99 -0.52 -2.57
CA GLU A 50 -11.97 0.15 -1.72
C GLU A 50 -11.51 1.55 -1.30
N SER A 51 -10.32 1.64 -0.73
CA SER A 51 -9.84 2.85 -0.06
C SER A 51 -9.36 3.92 -1.04
N VAL A 52 -8.65 3.51 -2.09
CA VAL A 52 -8.00 4.42 -3.05
C VAL A 52 -8.84 4.58 -4.30
N LEU A 53 -9.29 3.49 -4.93
CA LEU A 53 -10.06 3.53 -6.18
C LEU A 53 -11.55 3.76 -5.96
N LYS A 54 -12.03 3.77 -4.71
CA LYS A 54 -13.46 3.96 -4.38
C LYS A 54 -14.35 2.97 -5.13
N ASN A 55 -13.95 1.69 -5.08
CA ASN A 55 -14.59 0.54 -5.74
C ASN A 55 -14.63 0.59 -7.28
N LYS A 56 -13.91 1.52 -7.91
CA LYS A 56 -13.75 1.51 -9.36
C LYS A 56 -12.87 0.35 -9.80
N ASN A 57 -13.12 -0.15 -11.00
CA ASN A 57 -12.33 -1.22 -11.57
C ASN A 57 -10.95 -0.71 -12.00
N TYR A 58 -9.95 -1.55 -11.82
CA TYR A 58 -8.64 -1.32 -12.41
C TYR A 58 -8.75 -1.28 -13.94
N LYS A 59 -7.81 -0.59 -14.57
CA LYS A 59 -7.73 -0.54 -16.04
C LYS A 59 -7.60 -1.96 -16.61
N ASN A 60 -8.16 -2.17 -17.80
CA ASN A 60 -7.98 -3.41 -18.54
C ASN A 60 -6.49 -3.63 -18.84
N GLY A 61 -6.01 -4.88 -18.70
CA GLY A 61 -4.62 -5.23 -18.94
C GLY A 61 -3.63 -4.66 -17.90
N ILE A 62 -4.09 -4.36 -16.68
CA ILE A 62 -3.16 -4.04 -15.58
C ILE A 62 -2.27 -5.25 -15.30
N LEU A 63 -0.98 -5.00 -15.05
CA LEU A 63 -0.03 -6.07 -14.76
C LEU A 63 -0.23 -6.57 -13.32
N SER A 64 -0.71 -7.80 -13.20
CA SER A 64 -1.01 -8.43 -11.90
C SER A 64 0.18 -9.26 -11.41
N MET A 65 0.57 -9.07 -10.15
CA MET A 65 1.70 -9.74 -9.52
C MET A 65 1.26 -10.63 -8.37
N PRO A 66 1.80 -11.86 -8.27
CA PRO A 66 1.37 -12.84 -7.27
C PRO A 66 1.83 -12.48 -5.85
N ALA A 67 2.94 -11.76 -5.73
CA ALA A 67 3.55 -11.45 -4.44
C ALA A 67 3.98 -9.98 -4.32
N THR A 68 4.06 -9.49 -3.07
CA THR A 68 4.49 -8.12 -2.78
C THR A 68 5.93 -7.85 -3.24
N GLY A 69 6.84 -8.83 -3.04
CA GLY A 69 8.22 -8.72 -3.53
C GLY A 69 8.32 -8.58 -5.05
N ALA A 70 7.44 -9.25 -5.80
CA ALA A 70 7.39 -9.13 -7.25
C ALA A 70 6.97 -7.71 -7.70
N ILE A 71 6.10 -7.02 -6.95
CA ILE A 71 5.78 -5.60 -7.19
C ILE A 71 7.03 -4.74 -7.04
N ILE A 72 7.75 -4.88 -5.92
CA ILE A 72 8.99 -4.09 -5.65
C ILE A 72 9.99 -4.28 -6.78
N GLN A 73 10.29 -5.53 -7.13
CA GLN A 73 11.25 -5.86 -8.18
C GLN A 73 10.81 -5.26 -9.54
N SER A 74 9.54 -5.45 -9.91
CA SER A 74 9.01 -4.95 -11.19
C SER A 74 9.05 -3.42 -11.26
N VAL A 75 8.68 -2.74 -10.18
CA VAL A 75 8.74 -1.26 -10.11
C VAL A 75 10.18 -0.76 -10.15
N GLY A 76 11.10 -1.40 -9.44
CA GLY A 76 12.51 -1.04 -9.43
C GLY A 76 13.19 -1.18 -10.81
N GLN A 77 12.80 -2.18 -11.58
CA GLN A 77 13.41 -2.50 -12.90
C GLN A 77 12.72 -1.82 -14.09
N THR A 78 11.51 -1.31 -13.92
CA THR A 78 10.72 -0.77 -15.05
C THR A 78 10.64 0.74 -15.00
N LYS A 79 11.14 1.42 -16.04
CA LYS A 79 10.99 2.87 -16.20
C LYS A 79 9.51 3.25 -16.28
N GLY A 80 9.11 4.26 -15.53
CA GLY A 80 7.73 4.73 -15.51
C GLY A 80 6.77 3.85 -14.70
N ALA A 81 7.26 2.85 -13.97
CA ALA A 81 6.44 1.99 -13.17
C ALA A 81 5.89 2.66 -11.92
N ILE A 82 4.72 2.19 -11.49
CA ILE A 82 4.09 2.46 -10.21
C ILE A 82 3.40 1.20 -9.70
N GLY A 83 3.43 0.98 -8.39
CA GLY A 83 2.75 -0.11 -7.72
C GLY A 83 2.35 0.29 -6.31
N TYR A 84 1.70 -0.62 -5.57
CA TYR A 84 1.36 -0.44 -4.17
C TYR A 84 1.73 -1.69 -3.37
N VAL A 85 2.28 -1.47 -2.19
CA VAL A 85 2.75 -2.53 -1.29
C VAL A 85 2.54 -2.11 0.17
N GLY A 86 2.58 -3.07 1.08
CA GLY A 86 2.67 -2.76 2.51
C GLY A 86 4.00 -2.07 2.86
N LEU A 87 3.97 -1.13 3.81
CA LEU A 87 5.12 -0.32 4.23
C LEU A 87 6.32 -1.19 4.66
N ALA A 88 6.07 -2.36 5.25
CA ALA A 88 7.09 -3.32 5.66
C ALA A 88 8.00 -3.81 4.51
N TYR A 89 7.54 -3.68 3.26
CA TYR A 89 8.29 -4.12 2.07
C TYR A 89 9.04 -2.98 1.37
N LEU A 90 8.92 -1.75 1.86
CA LEU A 90 9.62 -0.61 1.26
C LEU A 90 11.14 -0.78 1.46
N ASN A 91 11.88 -0.65 0.37
CA ASN A 91 13.33 -0.74 0.34
C ASN A 91 13.95 0.36 -0.53
N LYS A 92 15.29 0.33 -0.69
CA LYS A 92 16.04 1.35 -1.44
C LYS A 92 15.87 1.29 -2.96
N GLU A 93 15.24 0.23 -3.50
CA GLU A 93 15.05 0.05 -4.95
C GLU A 93 13.89 0.89 -5.48
N VAL A 94 12.96 1.27 -4.59
CA VAL A 94 11.76 2.02 -4.94
C VAL A 94 11.61 3.29 -4.11
N LYS A 95 10.99 4.29 -4.70
CA LYS A 95 10.71 5.57 -4.06
C LYS A 95 9.26 5.60 -3.59
N PRO A 96 8.97 5.92 -2.33
CA PRO A 96 7.60 6.15 -1.88
C PRO A 96 7.03 7.43 -2.49
N ILE A 97 5.72 7.43 -2.71
CA ILE A 97 4.94 8.59 -3.12
C ILE A 97 4.14 9.10 -1.91
N HIS A 98 4.22 10.39 -1.65
CA HIS A 98 3.39 11.05 -0.64
C HIS A 98 1.97 11.22 -1.18
N ILE A 99 0.97 10.92 -0.38
CA ILE A 99 -0.44 10.93 -0.80
C ILE A 99 -1.21 12.03 -0.09
N SER A 100 -2.03 12.74 -0.87
CA SER A 100 -3.01 13.70 -0.36
C SER A 100 -4.43 13.15 -0.52
N TYR A 101 -5.23 13.27 0.55
CA TYR A 101 -6.68 12.97 0.55
C TYR A 101 -7.54 14.23 0.68
N ASP A 102 -6.91 15.39 0.68
CA ASP A 102 -7.53 16.71 0.81
C ASP A 102 -7.35 17.59 -0.44
N LYS A 103 -7.33 16.95 -1.61
CA LYS A 103 -7.21 17.57 -2.92
C LYS A 103 -5.90 18.38 -3.12
N GLY A 104 -4.82 17.87 -2.54
CA GLY A 104 -3.48 18.44 -2.73
C GLY A 104 -3.09 19.52 -1.72
N LYS A 105 -3.89 19.77 -0.69
CA LYS A 105 -3.53 20.74 0.37
C LYS A 105 -2.40 20.21 1.25
N LYS A 106 -2.39 18.92 1.56
CA LYS A 106 -1.35 18.28 2.37
C LYS A 106 -0.98 16.92 1.78
N TYR A 107 0.32 16.70 1.59
CA TYR A 107 0.87 15.41 1.15
C TYR A 107 1.57 14.74 2.31
N ILE A 108 1.18 13.51 2.60
CA ILE A 108 1.67 12.75 3.76
C ILE A 108 2.57 11.62 3.27
N GLU A 109 3.76 11.53 3.84
CA GLU A 109 4.71 10.47 3.60
C GLU A 109 4.24 9.15 4.22
N PRO A 110 4.35 8.00 3.52
CA PRO A 110 4.17 6.69 4.11
C PRO A 110 5.33 6.38 5.06
N SER A 111 5.12 6.59 6.34
CA SER A 111 6.09 6.31 7.40
C SER A 111 5.42 5.63 8.60
N PHE A 112 6.21 4.95 9.42
CA PHE A 112 5.74 4.35 10.67
C PHE A 112 5.04 5.37 11.57
N ALA A 113 5.64 6.55 11.74
CA ALA A 113 5.08 7.61 12.57
C ALA A 113 3.72 8.08 12.05
N ASN A 114 3.63 8.35 10.73
CA ASN A 114 2.40 8.83 10.10
C ASN A 114 1.32 7.75 10.04
N ALA A 115 1.68 6.48 9.95
CA ALA A 115 0.72 5.39 10.02
C ALA A 115 0.22 5.18 11.46
N LYS A 116 1.10 5.23 12.46
CA LYS A 116 0.75 5.07 13.88
C LYS A 116 -0.17 6.20 14.37
N ASN A 117 0.12 7.45 14.03
CA ASN A 117 -0.69 8.61 14.41
C ASN A 117 -1.91 8.82 13.48
N LYS A 118 -2.14 7.90 12.52
CA LYS A 118 -3.26 7.92 11.57
C LYS A 118 -3.29 9.16 10.64
N SER A 119 -2.20 9.89 10.52
CA SER A 119 -2.12 11.01 9.55
C SER A 119 -1.97 10.51 8.12
N TYR A 120 -1.27 9.36 7.89
CA TYR A 120 -1.22 8.72 6.58
C TYR A 120 -2.56 8.04 6.28
N PRO A 121 -3.24 8.39 5.19
CA PRO A 121 -4.65 8.02 4.99
C PRO A 121 -4.87 6.58 4.49
N VAL A 122 -3.82 5.89 4.02
CA VAL A 122 -3.92 4.54 3.44
C VAL A 122 -3.37 3.52 4.44
N VAL A 123 -4.08 3.34 5.54
CA VAL A 123 -3.73 2.40 6.61
C VAL A 123 -4.91 1.50 6.92
N ARG A 124 -4.64 0.23 7.16
CA ARG A 124 -5.65 -0.72 7.63
C ARG A 124 -5.11 -1.58 8.76
N PRO A 125 -5.95 -2.01 9.71
CA PRO A 125 -5.59 -3.04 10.67
C PRO A 125 -5.46 -4.41 9.98
N LEU A 126 -4.67 -5.29 10.58
CA LEU A 126 -4.67 -6.71 10.30
C LEU A 126 -5.42 -7.41 11.42
N PHE A 127 -6.28 -8.36 11.08
CA PHE A 127 -7.13 -9.07 12.01
C PHE A 127 -6.79 -10.57 12.03
N TYR A 128 -6.90 -11.16 13.22
CA TYR A 128 -6.98 -12.60 13.38
C TYR A 128 -8.45 -13.01 13.53
N TYR A 129 -8.84 -14.06 12.82
CA TYR A 129 -10.18 -14.64 12.90
C TYR A 129 -10.07 -16.06 13.43
N TYR A 130 -10.88 -16.40 14.40
CA TYR A 130 -10.97 -17.77 14.93
C TYR A 130 -12.42 -18.09 15.29
N ASP A 131 -12.76 -19.41 15.30
CA ASP A 131 -14.06 -19.86 15.78
C ASP A 131 -14.15 -19.64 17.29
N VAL A 132 -15.21 -18.99 17.75
CA VAL A 132 -15.48 -18.69 19.18
C VAL A 132 -15.41 -19.96 20.04
N LYS A 133 -15.81 -21.14 19.51
CA LYS A 133 -15.68 -22.43 20.18
C LYS A 133 -14.24 -22.78 20.54
N ASN A 134 -13.26 -22.22 19.86
CA ASN A 134 -11.84 -22.43 20.08
C ASN A 134 -11.17 -21.33 20.91
N GLU A 135 -11.92 -20.36 21.42
CA GLU A 135 -11.38 -19.21 22.14
C GLU A 135 -10.36 -19.61 23.24
N LYS A 136 -10.73 -20.56 24.10
CA LYS A 136 -9.85 -21.05 25.18
C LYS A 136 -8.52 -21.63 24.66
N LYS A 137 -8.55 -22.27 23.49
CA LYS A 137 -7.34 -22.89 22.88
C LYS A 137 -6.44 -21.84 22.23
N VAL A 138 -7.02 -20.82 21.60
CA VAL A 138 -6.25 -19.80 20.87
C VAL A 138 -5.86 -18.63 21.76
N LYS A 139 -6.53 -18.43 22.89
CA LYS A 139 -6.29 -17.31 23.80
C LYS A 139 -4.81 -17.14 24.20
N PRO A 140 -4.04 -18.17 24.59
CA PRO A 140 -2.63 -18.00 24.92
C PRO A 140 -1.80 -17.44 23.75
N PHE A 141 -2.12 -17.84 22.51
CA PHE A 141 -1.47 -17.32 21.31
C PHE A 141 -1.81 -15.85 21.06
N ILE A 142 -3.08 -15.48 21.20
CA ILE A 142 -3.52 -14.09 21.05
C ILE A 142 -2.92 -13.22 22.14
N ASP A 143 -2.91 -13.69 23.40
CA ASP A 143 -2.31 -12.96 24.53
C ASP A 143 -0.81 -12.72 24.28
N HIS A 144 -0.08 -13.72 23.76
CA HIS A 144 1.32 -13.56 23.37
C HIS A 144 1.49 -12.51 22.26
N ILE A 145 0.67 -12.58 21.19
CA ILE A 145 0.74 -11.59 20.08
C ILE A 145 0.54 -10.17 20.62
N LEU A 146 -0.41 -9.98 21.53
CA LEU A 146 -0.72 -8.67 22.11
C LEU A 146 0.23 -8.25 23.25
N SER A 147 1.11 -9.14 23.70
CA SER A 147 2.12 -8.84 24.71
C SER A 147 3.20 -7.88 24.17
N ALA A 148 3.99 -7.29 25.07
CA ALA A 148 5.11 -6.43 24.69
C ALA A 148 6.12 -7.16 23.79
N GLU A 149 6.38 -8.44 24.03
CA GLU A 149 7.28 -9.29 23.21
C GLU A 149 6.69 -9.54 21.81
N GLY A 150 5.42 -9.93 21.73
CA GLY A 150 4.72 -10.12 20.47
C GLY A 150 4.66 -8.83 19.65
N GLN A 151 4.38 -7.69 20.28
CA GLN A 151 4.34 -6.40 19.60
C GLN A 151 5.73 -5.90 19.18
N LYS A 152 6.79 -6.28 19.93
CA LYS A 152 8.17 -6.07 19.48
C LYS A 152 8.43 -6.86 18.19
N THR A 153 8.03 -8.13 18.13
CA THR A 153 8.16 -8.95 16.92
C THR A 153 7.41 -8.33 15.75
N VAL A 154 6.18 -7.83 15.95
CA VAL A 154 5.41 -7.11 14.92
C VAL A 154 6.20 -5.93 14.37
N LYS A 155 6.84 -5.15 15.23
CA LYS A 155 7.68 -4.01 14.84
C LYS A 155 8.94 -4.46 14.09
N ASP A 156 9.61 -5.50 14.57
CA ASP A 156 10.87 -5.98 14.00
C ASP A 156 10.69 -6.52 12.56
N VAL A 157 9.52 -7.07 12.25
CA VAL A 157 9.15 -7.49 10.87
C VAL A 157 8.54 -6.37 10.02
N GLY A 158 8.54 -5.13 10.51
CA GLY A 158 8.15 -3.94 9.73
C GLY A 158 6.67 -3.59 9.76
N TYR A 159 5.88 -4.22 10.63
CA TYR A 159 4.47 -3.83 10.84
C TYR A 159 4.32 -2.87 12.04
N ILE A 160 3.15 -2.24 12.12
CA ILE A 160 2.87 -1.23 13.14
C ILE A 160 2.22 -1.92 14.35
N PRO A 161 2.86 -1.85 15.53
CA PRO A 161 2.27 -2.37 16.76
C PRO A 161 0.93 -1.70 17.08
N VAL A 162 0.04 -2.43 17.74
CA VAL A 162 -1.27 -1.91 18.19
C VAL A 162 -1.18 -1.18 19.53
N ASN A 163 -0.09 -1.42 20.28
CA ASN A 163 0.19 -0.81 21.59
C ASN A 163 1.39 0.12 21.51
#